data_4c3d0acde8587f645031f56b2c46d2ed
#
_entry.id   4c3d0acde8587f645031f56b2c46d2ed
#
_cell.length_a   1.000
_cell.length_b   1.000
_cell.length_c   1.000
_cell.angle_alpha   90.00
_cell.angle_beta   90.00
_cell.angle_gamma   90.00
#
_symmetry.space_group_name_H-M   'P 1'
#
loop_
_entity.id
_entity.type
_entity.pdbx_description
1 polymer ?
#
loop_
_entity_poly.entity_id
_entity_poly.type
_entity_poly.pdbx_seq_one_letter_code
_entity_poly.pdbx_strand_id
1 'polypeptide(L)'
;DTCTRACGFCAVKTGRPTWFDDDEPRRVAEAVAALGLEHVVVTSVARDDLPDGGSRVFAETITRMRAASPGMGIEVLIPDFDGADERLRTVMDARPDILNHNLETVRRLQKPVRKRARWDRSLYVLRRAREMAGEIGFAVHTKSSLMVGLGENRSELTEAFEALRAVDVDV
;
A
#
# COMPACT_ATOMS: atom_id res chain seq x y z
N ASP A 1 2.53 -15.36 2.66
CA ASP A 1 1.40 -16.15 2.09
C ASP A 1 0.16 -16.22 2.98
N THR A 2 0.18 -15.79 4.23
CA THR A 2 -1.00 -15.74 5.10
C THR A 2 -1.26 -14.29 5.49
N CYS A 3 -2.47 -13.80 5.22
CA CYS A 3 -2.88 -12.43 5.51
C CYS A 3 -3.66 -12.39 6.83
N THR A 4 -3.44 -11.38 7.65
CA THR A 4 -4.21 -11.15 8.89
C THR A 4 -5.62 -10.61 8.63
N ARG A 5 -5.94 -10.27 7.37
CA ARG A 5 -7.22 -9.68 6.96
C ARG A 5 -7.99 -10.62 6.03
N ALA A 6 -9.33 -10.57 6.14
CA ALA A 6 -10.27 -11.41 5.39
C ALA A 6 -11.12 -10.55 4.44
N CYS A 7 -10.49 -10.02 3.39
CA CYS A 7 -11.21 -9.28 2.36
C CYS A 7 -12.00 -10.24 1.47
N GLY A 8 -13.29 -9.95 1.20
CA GLY A 8 -14.20 -10.88 0.52
C GLY A 8 -13.84 -11.16 -0.95
N PHE A 9 -13.04 -10.33 -1.58
CA PHE A 9 -12.57 -10.48 -2.96
C PHE A 9 -11.21 -11.18 -3.10
N CYS A 10 -10.49 -11.37 -1.98
CA CYS A 10 -9.10 -11.81 -2.00
C CYS A 10 -9.01 -13.33 -1.80
N ALA A 11 -8.25 -14.00 -2.68
CA ALA A 11 -8.00 -15.44 -2.59
C ALA A 11 -6.81 -15.82 -1.68
N VAL A 12 -6.14 -14.84 -1.07
CA VAL A 12 -5.03 -15.11 -0.14
C VAL A 12 -5.57 -15.76 1.14
N LYS A 13 -4.85 -16.78 1.60
CA LYS A 13 -5.18 -17.47 2.84
C LYS A 13 -5.25 -16.51 4.02
N THR A 14 -6.39 -16.46 4.69
CA THR A 14 -6.57 -15.68 5.92
C THR A 14 -6.17 -16.48 7.14
N GLY A 15 -5.46 -15.87 8.07
CA GLY A 15 -5.05 -16.50 9.31
C GLY A 15 -3.98 -15.73 10.06
N ARG A 16 -3.40 -16.38 11.06
CA ARG A 16 -2.22 -15.86 11.75
C ARG A 16 -0.97 -16.42 11.07
N PRO A 17 -0.07 -15.57 10.53
CA PRO A 17 1.21 -16.01 10.01
C PRO A 17 2.02 -16.72 11.09
N THR A 18 2.73 -17.79 10.71
CA THR A 18 3.52 -18.61 11.65
C THR A 18 5.02 -18.40 11.50
N TRP A 19 5.45 -17.64 10.49
CA TRP A 19 6.85 -17.35 10.23
C TRP A 19 7.04 -15.97 9.63
N PHE A 20 8.26 -15.48 9.71
CA PHE A 20 8.72 -14.22 9.15
C PHE A 20 10.10 -14.44 8.55
N ASP A 21 10.36 -13.82 7.40
CA ASP A 21 11.61 -13.95 6.67
C ASP A 21 12.31 -12.59 6.60
N ASP A 22 13.33 -12.43 7.43
CA ASP A 22 14.15 -11.20 7.46
C ASP A 22 14.98 -11.01 6.17
N ASP A 23 15.19 -12.05 5.38
CA ASP A 23 15.99 -12.02 4.15
C ASP A 23 15.16 -11.75 2.88
N GLU A 24 13.84 -11.69 2.99
CA GLU A 24 12.94 -11.43 1.86
C GLU A 24 13.29 -10.14 1.11
N PRO A 25 13.57 -8.98 1.77
CA PRO A 25 13.93 -7.75 1.07
C PRO A 25 15.17 -7.88 0.16
N ARG A 26 16.18 -8.64 0.58
CA ARG A 26 17.38 -8.89 -0.22
C ARG A 26 17.03 -9.71 -1.47
N ARG A 27 16.30 -10.82 -1.29
CA ARG A 27 15.91 -11.70 -2.40
C ARG A 27 15.01 -11.00 -3.41
N VAL A 28 14.09 -10.16 -2.95
CA VAL A 28 13.24 -9.34 -3.83
C VAL A 28 14.12 -8.40 -4.66
N ALA A 29 15.05 -7.69 -4.04
CA ALA A 29 15.94 -6.77 -4.75
C ALA A 29 16.81 -7.49 -5.79
N GLU A 30 17.35 -8.66 -5.46
CA GLU A 30 18.13 -9.49 -6.38
C GLU A 30 17.29 -9.99 -7.57
N ALA A 31 16.07 -10.45 -7.31
CA ALA A 31 15.15 -10.90 -8.36
C ALA A 31 14.78 -9.76 -9.31
N VAL A 32 14.46 -8.59 -8.78
CA VAL A 32 14.12 -7.40 -9.56
C VAL A 32 15.30 -6.94 -10.41
N ALA A 33 16.50 -6.92 -9.85
CA ALA A 33 17.72 -6.58 -10.59
C ALA A 33 18.01 -7.57 -11.74
N ALA A 34 17.82 -8.86 -11.48
CA ALA A 34 18.01 -9.91 -12.51
C ALA A 34 16.99 -9.81 -13.65
N LEU A 35 15.79 -9.28 -13.39
CA LEU A 35 14.75 -9.06 -14.42
C LEU A 35 15.01 -7.81 -15.27
N GLY A 36 15.87 -6.88 -14.84
CA GLY A 36 16.20 -5.66 -15.58
C GLY A 36 15.00 -4.73 -15.79
N LEU A 37 14.13 -4.59 -14.80
CA LEU A 37 12.91 -3.81 -14.90
C LEU A 37 13.19 -2.31 -14.84
N GLU A 38 12.42 -1.51 -15.61
CA GLU A 38 12.42 -0.05 -15.53
C GLU A 38 11.46 0.46 -14.44
N HIS A 39 10.44 -0.33 -14.11
CA HIS A 39 9.45 -0.04 -13.07
C HIS A 39 9.00 -1.32 -12.37
N VAL A 40 8.80 -1.26 -11.07
CA VAL A 40 8.33 -2.38 -10.26
C VAL A 40 7.23 -1.96 -9.32
N VAL A 41 6.24 -2.83 -9.15
CA VAL A 41 5.21 -2.70 -8.12
C VAL A 41 5.41 -3.79 -7.08
N VAL A 42 5.63 -3.38 -5.84
CA VAL A 42 5.79 -4.30 -4.70
C VAL A 42 4.58 -4.21 -3.79
N THR A 43 4.06 -5.35 -3.42
CA THR A 43 2.97 -5.45 -2.45
C THR A 43 3.21 -6.59 -1.47
N SER A 44 2.50 -6.59 -0.37
CA SER A 44 2.51 -7.68 0.61
C SER A 44 1.10 -7.97 1.14
N VAL A 45 0.97 -9.09 1.82
CA VAL A 45 -0.20 -9.36 2.68
C VAL A 45 -0.18 -8.40 3.88
N ALA A 46 -1.35 -8.14 4.48
CA ALA A 46 -1.38 -7.39 5.74
C ALA A 46 -0.78 -8.24 6.88
N ARG A 47 0.06 -7.62 7.69
CA ARG A 47 0.77 -8.21 8.82
C ARG A 47 0.44 -7.46 10.11
N ASP A 48 -0.86 -7.35 10.42
CA ASP A 48 -1.32 -6.68 11.65
C ASP A 48 -0.84 -7.42 12.95
N ASP A 49 -0.25 -8.59 12.78
CA ASP A 49 0.41 -9.38 13.83
C ASP A 49 1.81 -8.85 14.22
N LEU A 50 2.45 -8.08 13.33
CA LEU A 50 3.75 -7.47 13.58
C LEU A 50 3.58 -6.11 14.28
N PRO A 51 4.48 -5.74 15.19
CA PRO A 51 4.42 -4.46 15.89
C PRO A 51 4.41 -3.23 14.96
N ASP A 52 5.14 -3.32 13.85
CA ASP A 52 5.25 -2.28 12.83
C ASP A 52 4.29 -2.48 11.65
N GLY A 53 3.43 -3.51 11.67
CA GLY A 53 2.52 -3.83 10.57
C GLY A 53 3.23 -4.26 9.27
N GLY A 54 4.53 -4.54 9.31
CA GLY A 54 5.38 -4.88 8.16
C GLY A 54 5.97 -3.68 7.43
N SER A 55 5.87 -2.47 7.98
CA SER A 55 6.38 -1.25 7.32
C SER A 55 7.90 -1.27 7.13
N ARG A 56 8.66 -1.87 8.07
CA ARG A 56 10.11 -2.03 7.96
C ARG A 56 10.51 -2.89 6.75
N VAL A 57 9.75 -3.94 6.46
CA VAL A 57 10.01 -4.80 5.28
C VAL A 57 9.84 -4.02 3.98
N PHE A 58 8.79 -3.20 3.86
CA PHE A 58 8.63 -2.30 2.72
C PHE A 58 9.81 -1.34 2.58
N ALA A 59 10.19 -0.66 3.66
CA ALA A 59 11.27 0.32 3.64
C ALA A 59 12.62 -0.32 3.26
N GLU A 60 12.95 -1.48 3.81
CA GLU A 60 14.16 -2.20 3.48
C GLU A 60 14.15 -2.71 2.03
N THR A 61 13.01 -3.21 1.55
CA THR A 61 12.84 -3.64 0.16
C THR A 61 13.07 -2.49 -0.81
N ILE A 62 12.46 -1.33 -0.58
CA ILE A 62 12.67 -0.12 -1.39
C ILE A 62 14.15 0.26 -1.42
N THR A 63 14.78 0.33 -0.25
CA THR A 63 16.20 0.73 -0.11
C THR A 63 17.12 -0.22 -0.88
N ARG A 64 16.92 -1.52 -0.74
CA ARG A 64 17.73 -2.54 -1.42
C ARG A 64 17.50 -2.55 -2.93
N MET A 65 16.25 -2.42 -3.39
CA MET A 65 15.94 -2.34 -4.81
C MET A 65 16.56 -1.10 -5.44
N ARG A 66 16.50 0.06 -4.78
CA ARG A 66 17.11 1.30 -5.28
C ARG A 66 18.63 1.19 -5.38
N ALA A 67 19.27 0.50 -4.42
CA ALA A 67 20.72 0.25 -4.46
C ALA A 67 21.11 -0.73 -5.58
N ALA A 68 20.31 -1.78 -5.80
CA ALA A 68 20.58 -2.80 -6.81
C ALA A 68 20.25 -2.36 -8.25
N SER A 69 19.27 -1.44 -8.42
CA SER A 69 18.79 -0.97 -9.72
C SER A 69 18.59 0.56 -9.69
N PRO A 70 19.68 1.35 -9.74
CA PRO A 70 19.59 2.81 -9.73
C PRO A 70 18.78 3.32 -10.94
N GLY A 71 17.83 4.25 -10.69
CA GLY A 71 16.98 4.84 -11.74
C GLY A 71 15.70 4.08 -12.04
N MET A 72 15.50 2.88 -11.49
CA MET A 72 14.24 2.14 -11.59
C MET A 72 13.14 2.83 -10.78
N GLY A 73 11.93 2.95 -11.36
CA GLY A 73 10.74 3.42 -10.66
C GLY A 73 10.22 2.37 -9.67
N ILE A 74 9.96 2.78 -8.43
CA ILE A 74 9.49 1.89 -7.36
C ILE A 74 8.11 2.34 -6.88
N GLU A 75 7.10 1.52 -7.17
CA GLU A 75 5.76 1.63 -6.61
C GLU A 75 5.57 0.63 -5.48
N VAL A 76 4.95 1.07 -4.38
CA VAL A 76 4.57 0.17 -3.28
C VAL A 76 3.07 0.23 -3.05
N LEU A 77 2.40 -0.92 -3.06
CA LEU A 77 1.00 -1.06 -2.66
C LEU A 77 0.95 -1.54 -1.20
N ILE A 78 0.65 -0.61 -0.31
CA ILE A 78 0.71 -0.82 1.14
C ILE A 78 -0.67 -1.12 1.76
N PRO A 79 -0.73 -1.82 2.91
CA PRO A 79 -1.92 -1.85 3.76
C PRO A 79 -2.11 -0.48 4.43
N ASP A 80 -3.24 -0.28 5.12
CA ASP A 80 -3.51 0.99 5.80
C ASP A 80 -2.73 1.18 7.12
N PHE A 81 -1.90 0.22 7.53
CA PHE A 81 -1.11 0.24 8.78
C PHE A 81 -1.90 0.67 10.02
N ASP A 82 -3.22 0.41 10.05
CA ASP A 82 -4.17 0.90 11.07
C ASP A 82 -4.20 2.43 11.22
N GLY A 83 -3.65 3.18 10.24
CA GLY A 83 -3.54 4.64 10.24
C GLY A 83 -2.42 5.16 11.15
N ALA A 84 -1.46 4.33 11.52
CA ALA A 84 -0.35 4.72 12.40
C ALA A 84 0.72 5.49 11.61
N ASP A 85 0.91 6.75 11.97
CA ASP A 85 1.86 7.67 11.30
C ASP A 85 3.29 7.16 11.32
N GLU A 86 3.75 6.58 12.42
CA GLU A 86 5.10 6.04 12.54
C GLU A 86 5.39 4.89 11.56
N ARG A 87 4.38 4.06 11.28
CA ARG A 87 4.50 2.96 10.31
C ARG A 87 4.53 3.49 8.88
N LEU A 88 3.64 4.43 8.56
CA LEU A 88 3.63 5.09 7.27
C LEU A 88 4.94 5.86 7.05
N ARG A 89 5.41 6.60 8.04
CA ARG A 89 6.66 7.36 8.01
C ARG A 89 7.87 6.48 7.70
N THR A 90 7.94 5.27 8.26
CA THR A 90 8.99 4.29 7.97
C THR A 90 9.07 3.98 6.47
N VAL A 91 7.92 3.81 5.81
CA VAL A 91 7.88 3.57 4.36
C VAL A 91 8.27 4.83 3.58
N MET A 92 7.76 6.01 3.99
CA MET A 92 8.01 7.28 3.30
C MET A 92 9.47 7.72 3.40
N ASP A 93 10.16 7.42 4.51
CA ASP A 93 11.60 7.70 4.66
C ASP A 93 12.46 6.90 3.66
N ALA A 94 11.98 5.75 3.16
CA ALA A 94 12.63 4.99 2.09
C ALA A 94 12.38 5.56 0.69
N ARG A 95 11.53 6.59 0.54
CA ARG A 95 11.26 7.39 -0.67
C ARG A 95 10.81 6.54 -1.87
N PRO A 96 9.64 5.87 -1.81
CA PRO A 96 9.05 5.27 -3.00
C PRO A 96 8.69 6.36 -4.02
N ASP A 97 8.72 6.03 -5.32
CA ASP A 97 8.31 6.97 -6.38
C ASP A 97 6.79 7.08 -6.46
N ILE A 98 6.09 5.95 -6.20
CA ILE A 98 4.62 5.90 -6.12
C ILE A 98 4.22 5.17 -4.83
N LEU A 99 3.37 5.82 -4.04
CA LEU A 99 2.69 5.19 -2.93
C LEU A 99 1.25 4.89 -3.32
N ASN A 100 0.93 3.60 -3.39
CA ASN A 100 -0.38 3.09 -3.70
C ASN A 100 -1.05 2.53 -2.44
N HIS A 101 -2.30 2.94 -2.23
CA HIS A 101 -3.20 2.33 -1.25
C HIS A 101 -4.63 2.32 -1.79
N ASN A 102 -5.17 1.15 -2.03
CA ASN A 102 -6.47 1.01 -2.69
C ASN A 102 -7.66 1.27 -1.76
N LEU A 103 -8.65 2.01 -2.23
CA LEU A 103 -9.99 2.04 -1.61
C LEU A 103 -10.75 0.72 -1.82
N GLU A 104 -10.48 0.01 -2.90
CA GLU A 104 -11.07 -1.24 -3.36
C GLU A 104 -12.55 -1.17 -3.69
N THR A 105 -13.37 -0.45 -2.92
CA THR A 105 -14.81 -0.35 -3.15
C THR A 105 -15.36 0.95 -2.55
N VAL A 106 -16.62 1.25 -2.82
CA VAL A 106 -17.34 2.44 -2.34
C VAL A 106 -17.60 2.38 -0.83
N ARG A 107 -17.88 3.52 -0.21
CA ARG A 107 -18.06 3.69 1.25
C ARG A 107 -19.03 2.67 1.85
N ARG A 108 -20.19 2.47 1.25
CA ARG A 108 -21.23 1.53 1.75
C ARG A 108 -20.75 0.08 1.78
N LEU A 109 -19.92 -0.31 0.81
CA LEU A 109 -19.44 -1.68 0.66
C LEU A 109 -18.14 -1.98 1.43
N GLN A 110 -17.51 -0.98 2.08
CA GLN A 110 -16.28 -1.21 2.82
C GLN A 110 -16.42 -2.32 3.86
N LYS A 111 -17.41 -2.21 4.75
CA LYS A 111 -17.58 -3.15 5.86
C LYS A 111 -17.84 -4.60 5.40
N PRO A 112 -18.77 -4.89 4.45
CA PRO A 112 -18.96 -6.26 3.98
C PRO A 112 -17.79 -6.81 3.15
N VAL A 113 -17.10 -5.98 2.38
CA VAL A 113 -16.04 -6.40 1.44
C VAL A 113 -14.66 -6.42 2.10
N ARG A 114 -14.36 -5.45 2.98
CA ARG A 114 -13.04 -5.25 3.62
C ARG A 114 -13.21 -5.11 5.13
N LYS A 115 -13.48 -6.19 5.83
CA LYS A 115 -13.92 -6.21 7.24
C LYS A 115 -13.10 -5.36 8.23
N ARG A 116 -11.78 -5.21 8.04
CA ARG A 116 -10.89 -4.43 8.92
C ARG A 116 -10.50 -3.07 8.36
N ALA A 117 -10.59 -2.88 7.06
CA ALA A 117 -10.30 -1.59 6.45
C ALA A 117 -11.44 -0.59 6.72
N ARG A 118 -11.09 0.69 6.69
CA ARG A 118 -12.03 1.80 6.89
C ARG A 118 -11.83 2.84 5.81
N TRP A 119 -12.92 3.34 5.27
CA TRP A 119 -12.94 4.35 4.23
C TRP A 119 -12.09 5.58 4.61
N ASP A 120 -12.40 6.18 5.75
CA ASP A 120 -11.74 7.42 6.18
C ASP A 120 -10.25 7.19 6.49
N ARG A 121 -9.88 6.00 6.97
CA ARG A 121 -8.49 5.62 7.20
C ARG A 121 -7.72 5.48 5.88
N SER A 122 -8.32 4.89 4.85
CA SER A 122 -7.68 4.77 3.53
C SER A 122 -7.40 6.14 2.91
N LEU A 123 -8.35 7.07 2.97
CA LEU A 123 -8.14 8.44 2.53
C LEU A 123 -7.11 9.18 3.38
N TYR A 124 -7.12 8.96 4.69
CA TYR A 124 -6.12 9.52 5.61
C TYR A 124 -4.70 9.09 5.23
N VAL A 125 -4.47 7.79 4.99
CA VAL A 125 -3.15 7.25 4.63
C VAL A 125 -2.62 7.90 3.34
N LEU A 126 -3.47 8.03 2.31
CA LEU A 126 -3.09 8.66 1.03
C LEU A 126 -2.71 10.13 1.21
N ARG A 127 -3.54 10.91 1.91
CA ARG A 127 -3.25 12.31 2.22
C ARG A 127 -1.97 12.43 3.04
N ARG A 128 -1.86 11.64 4.10
CA ARG A 128 -0.73 11.73 5.04
C ARG A 128 0.60 11.34 4.39
N ALA A 129 0.60 10.40 3.46
CA ALA A 129 1.78 10.05 2.68
C ALA A 129 2.30 11.26 1.87
N ARG A 130 1.42 12.00 1.21
CA ARG A 130 1.78 13.22 0.47
C ARG A 130 2.35 14.31 1.39
N GLU A 131 1.71 14.53 2.54
CA GLU A 131 2.20 15.47 3.54
C GLU A 131 3.60 15.09 4.03
N MET A 132 3.81 13.81 4.38
CA MET A 132 5.12 13.29 4.82
C MET A 132 6.21 13.43 3.75
N ALA A 133 5.88 13.20 2.48
CA ALA A 133 6.84 13.41 1.39
C ALA A 133 7.30 14.88 1.31
N GLY A 134 6.38 15.82 1.48
CA GLY A 134 6.69 17.24 1.59
C GLY A 134 7.58 17.58 2.80
N GLU A 135 7.29 16.99 3.97
CA GLU A 135 8.09 17.15 5.17
C GLU A 135 9.53 16.60 5.00
N ILE A 136 9.67 15.45 4.31
CA ILE A 136 10.96 14.79 4.04
C ILE A 136 11.72 15.48 2.90
N GLY A 137 11.02 16.21 2.04
CA GLY A 137 11.60 16.92 0.91
C GLY A 137 11.84 16.04 -0.32
N PHE A 138 10.85 15.22 -0.73
CA PHE A 138 10.87 14.50 -2.00
C PHE A 138 9.50 14.50 -2.67
N ALA A 139 9.47 14.23 -3.99
CA ALA A 139 8.24 14.07 -4.75
C ALA A 139 7.76 12.61 -4.69
N VAL A 140 6.47 12.41 -4.44
CA VAL A 140 5.81 11.12 -4.50
C VAL A 140 4.51 11.27 -5.28
N HIS A 141 4.17 10.28 -6.12
CA HIS A 141 2.82 10.16 -6.64
C HIS A 141 2.00 9.26 -5.74
N THR A 142 0.76 9.67 -5.46
CA THR A 142 -0.20 8.84 -4.73
C THR A 142 -1.16 8.18 -5.69
N LYS A 143 -1.47 6.91 -5.45
CA LYS A 143 -2.31 6.11 -6.33
C LYS A 143 -3.35 5.33 -5.53
N SER A 144 -4.54 5.16 -6.11
CA SER A 144 -5.60 4.33 -5.54
C SER A 144 -6.42 3.69 -6.63
N SER A 145 -7.06 2.56 -6.32
CA SER A 145 -7.97 1.91 -7.26
C SER A 145 -9.23 1.38 -6.57
N LEU A 146 -10.25 1.17 -7.41
CA LEU A 146 -11.51 0.54 -7.03
C LEU A 146 -11.80 -0.61 -7.99
N MET A 147 -12.33 -1.69 -7.43
CA MET A 147 -12.97 -2.75 -8.20
C MET A 147 -14.42 -2.36 -8.45
N VAL A 148 -14.93 -2.71 -9.62
CA VAL A 148 -16.34 -2.51 -10.00
C VAL A 148 -17.03 -3.87 -10.16
N GLY A 149 -18.36 -3.90 -9.95
CA GLY A 149 -19.17 -5.11 -10.04
C GLY A 149 -19.47 -5.77 -8.69
N LEU A 150 -19.17 -5.08 -7.57
CA LEU A 150 -19.46 -5.56 -6.21
C LEU A 150 -20.85 -5.13 -5.70
N GLY A 151 -21.62 -4.42 -6.53
CA GLY A 151 -22.95 -3.90 -6.18
C GLY A 151 -23.00 -2.41 -5.86
N GLU A 152 -21.96 -1.68 -6.23
CA GLU A 152 -21.93 -0.22 -6.24
C GLU A 152 -22.82 0.36 -7.34
N ASN A 153 -23.28 1.57 -7.14
CA ASN A 153 -23.96 2.34 -8.18
C ASN A 153 -23.08 3.51 -8.67
N ARG A 154 -23.50 4.17 -9.76
CA ARG A 154 -22.72 5.23 -10.38
C ARG A 154 -22.47 6.43 -9.47
N SER A 155 -23.46 6.84 -8.67
CA SER A 155 -23.27 7.97 -7.75
C SER A 155 -22.28 7.66 -6.64
N GLU A 156 -22.24 6.43 -6.13
CA GLU A 156 -21.25 5.99 -5.15
C GLU A 156 -19.83 5.95 -5.72
N LEU A 157 -19.67 5.60 -6.99
CA LEU A 157 -18.36 5.69 -7.68
C LEU A 157 -17.93 7.14 -7.85
N THR A 158 -18.86 8.04 -8.23
CA THR A 158 -18.56 9.48 -8.31
C THR A 158 -18.11 10.03 -6.96
N GLU A 159 -18.85 9.71 -5.87
CA GLU A 159 -18.44 10.09 -4.50
C GLU A 159 -17.02 9.57 -4.16
N ALA A 160 -16.70 8.34 -4.56
CA ALA A 160 -15.40 7.76 -4.30
C ALA A 160 -14.26 8.52 -5.03
N PHE A 161 -14.46 8.87 -6.30
CA PHE A 161 -13.49 9.66 -7.05
C PHE A 161 -13.36 11.09 -6.53
N GLU A 162 -14.47 11.73 -6.14
CA GLU A 162 -14.45 13.04 -5.51
C GLU A 162 -13.68 13.02 -4.17
N ALA A 163 -13.87 11.96 -3.36
CA ALA A 163 -13.15 11.79 -2.12
C ALA A 163 -11.63 11.58 -2.31
N LEU A 164 -11.22 10.82 -3.34
CA LEU A 164 -9.82 10.68 -3.72
C LEU A 164 -9.21 12.01 -4.19
N ARG A 165 -9.94 12.75 -5.02
CA ARG A 165 -9.53 14.10 -5.47
C ARG A 165 -9.39 15.08 -4.31
N ALA A 166 -10.29 15.01 -3.33
CA ALA A 166 -10.27 15.89 -2.15
C ALA A 166 -9.04 15.68 -1.24
N VAL A 167 -8.36 14.55 -1.38
CA VAL A 167 -7.09 14.24 -0.69
C VAL A 167 -5.88 14.23 -1.64
N ASP A 168 -6.03 14.85 -2.81
CA ASP A 168 -4.98 15.06 -3.82
C ASP A 168 -4.32 13.77 -4.34
N VAL A 169 -5.11 12.71 -4.55
CA VAL A 169 -4.60 11.49 -5.20
C VAL A 169 -4.35 11.76 -6.69
N ASP A 170 -3.17 11.36 -7.18
CA ASP A 170 -2.72 11.65 -8.55
C ASP A 170 -3.30 10.68 -9.58
N VAL A 171 -3.37 9.37 -9.25
CA VAL A 171 -3.74 8.28 -10.15
C VAL A 171 -4.83 7.39 -9.55
#